data_c7f90f9eec2617f0a3af37186f8a8544
#
_entry.id   c7f90f9eec2617f0a3af37186f8a8544
#
_cell.length_a   1.000
_cell.length_b   1.000
_cell.length_c   1.000
_cell.angle_alpha   90.00
_cell.angle_beta   90.00
_cell.angle_gamma   90.00
#
_symmetry.space_group_name_H-M   'P 1'
#
loop_
_entity.id
_entity.type
_entity.pdbx_description
1 polymer ?
#
loop_
_entity_poly.entity_id
_entity_poly.type
_entity_poly.pdbx_seq_one_letter_code
_entity_poly.pdbx_strand_id
1 'polypeptide(L)'
;MKIILLDDVSTLGRRGDVRDVADGYARNYLLPQKLALHATAANMKNLEGIKARQDSRASKLKADAQAQAHAIEALHFAQSRQASDEARLFGSVGRADVAEFLSQNGLEIERRRIGLDEPIKTLGEFSVPIRLHPEVTAQLKVSVTRE
;
A
#
# COMPACT_ATOMS: atom_id res chain seq x y z
N MET A 1 -21.20 15.64 26.95
CA MET A 1 -20.68 14.27 27.20
C MET A 1 -19.48 14.02 26.32
N LYS A 2 -18.38 13.61 26.90
CA LYS A 2 -17.19 13.21 26.14
C LYS A 2 -17.29 11.75 25.72
N ILE A 3 -17.03 11.48 24.46
CA ILE A 3 -17.07 10.16 23.88
C ILE A 3 -15.79 9.89 23.06
N ILE A 4 -15.51 8.59 22.87
CA ILE A 4 -14.44 8.12 22.02
C ILE A 4 -15.07 7.46 20.81
N LEU A 5 -14.71 7.89 19.60
CA LEU A 5 -15.24 7.33 18.37
C LEU A 5 -14.66 5.93 18.11
N LEU A 6 -15.52 4.96 17.88
CA LEU A 6 -15.15 3.59 17.50
C LEU A 6 -15.07 3.40 15.99
N ASP A 7 -15.66 4.32 15.23
CA ASP A 7 -15.68 4.30 13.77
C ASP A 7 -15.62 5.73 13.25
N ASP A 8 -15.30 5.87 11.98
CA ASP A 8 -15.28 7.18 11.33
C ASP A 8 -16.69 7.74 11.20
N VAL A 9 -16.90 8.92 11.77
CA VAL A 9 -18.17 9.66 11.67
C VAL A 9 -17.88 10.98 10.98
N SER A 10 -18.45 11.19 9.81
CA SER A 10 -18.16 12.34 8.95
C SER A 10 -18.40 13.70 9.62
N THR A 11 -19.36 13.76 10.54
CA THR A 11 -19.71 15.00 11.26
C THR A 11 -18.89 15.23 12.52
N LEU A 12 -18.21 14.22 13.03
CA LEU A 12 -17.50 14.27 14.31
C LEU A 12 -15.99 14.08 14.19
N GLY A 13 -15.54 13.18 13.34
CA GLY A 13 -14.13 12.89 13.18
C GLY A 13 -13.85 11.43 12.84
N ARG A 14 -12.62 11.03 13.09
CA ARG A 14 -12.13 9.68 12.76
C ARG A 14 -12.17 8.75 13.97
N ARG A 15 -12.11 7.46 13.69
CA ARG A 15 -11.96 6.42 14.70
C ARG A 15 -10.85 6.76 15.68
N GLY A 16 -11.15 6.67 16.96
CA GLY A 16 -10.22 6.94 18.04
C GLY A 16 -10.15 8.40 18.49
N ASP A 17 -10.87 9.30 17.85
CA ASP A 17 -10.96 10.69 18.29
C ASP A 17 -11.86 10.83 19.51
N VAL A 18 -11.48 11.69 20.45
CA VAL A 18 -12.29 12.06 21.61
C VAL A 18 -13.03 13.35 21.26
N ARG A 19 -14.36 13.31 21.34
CA ARG A 19 -15.22 14.44 21.02
C ARG A 19 -16.23 14.72 22.12
N ASP A 20 -16.59 15.98 22.27
CA ASP A 20 -17.64 16.41 23.15
C ASP A 20 -18.93 16.59 22.34
N VAL A 21 -19.98 15.88 22.71
CA VAL A 21 -21.26 15.87 22.00
C VAL A 21 -22.42 16.09 22.98
N ALA A 22 -23.57 16.46 22.45
CA ALA A 22 -24.79 16.55 23.26
C ALA A 22 -25.19 15.19 23.84
N ASP A 23 -25.65 15.17 25.07
CA ASP A 23 -26.01 13.93 25.76
C ASP A 23 -27.07 13.11 25.02
N GLY A 24 -28.07 13.77 24.47
CA GLY A 24 -29.12 13.13 23.68
C GLY A 24 -28.59 12.48 22.41
N TYR A 25 -27.71 13.14 21.73
CA TYR A 25 -27.08 12.60 20.51
C TYR A 25 -26.23 11.36 20.81
N ALA A 26 -25.42 11.43 21.86
CA ALA A 26 -24.62 10.31 22.29
C ALA A 26 -25.46 9.09 22.69
N ARG A 27 -26.47 9.31 23.55
CA ARG A 27 -27.33 8.24 24.07
C ARG A 27 -28.27 7.65 23.04
N ASN A 28 -28.80 8.45 22.14
CA ASN A 28 -29.83 8.00 21.19
C ASN A 28 -29.26 7.49 19.88
N TYR A 29 -28.06 7.90 19.49
CA TYR A 29 -27.47 7.54 18.21
C TYR A 29 -26.12 6.87 18.34
N LEU A 30 -25.12 7.52 18.93
CA LEU A 30 -23.75 7.03 18.92
C LEU A 30 -23.55 5.74 19.73
N LEU A 31 -24.08 5.69 20.94
CA LEU A 31 -23.92 4.54 21.83
C LEU A 31 -24.74 3.33 21.36
N PRO A 32 -26.05 3.46 21.01
CA PRO A 32 -26.83 2.33 20.49
C PRO A 32 -26.29 1.75 19.18
N GLN A 33 -25.74 2.57 18.31
CA GLN A 33 -25.14 2.16 17.03
C GLN A 33 -23.72 1.62 17.19
N LYS A 34 -23.18 1.63 18.43
CA LYS A 34 -21.79 1.23 18.71
C LYS A 34 -20.75 2.03 17.90
N LEU A 35 -21.06 3.29 17.60
CA LEU A 35 -20.15 4.21 16.91
C LEU A 35 -19.21 4.92 17.87
N ALA A 36 -19.52 4.93 19.16
CA ALA A 36 -18.73 5.56 20.20
C ALA A 36 -18.86 4.87 21.54
N LEU A 37 -17.91 5.13 22.44
CA LEU A 37 -17.92 4.74 23.85
C LEU A 37 -17.80 5.96 24.73
N HIS A 38 -18.21 5.83 26.00
CA HIS A 38 -17.96 6.87 27.00
C HIS A 38 -16.46 7.09 27.20
N ALA A 39 -16.03 8.34 27.29
CA ALA A 39 -14.64 8.70 27.57
C ALA A 39 -14.29 8.57 29.05
N THR A 40 -14.33 7.34 29.57
CA THR A 40 -13.90 7.04 30.93
C THR A 40 -12.38 6.84 30.99
N ALA A 41 -11.79 6.94 32.19
CA ALA A 41 -10.36 6.71 32.36
C ALA A 41 -9.91 5.32 31.86
N ALA A 42 -10.72 4.28 32.08
CA ALA A 42 -10.43 2.93 31.59
C ALA A 42 -10.49 2.85 30.05
N ASN A 43 -11.52 3.46 29.45
CA ASN A 43 -11.67 3.48 27.98
C ASN A 43 -10.57 4.34 27.32
N MET A 44 -10.13 5.42 27.95
CA MET A 44 -9.01 6.23 27.47
C MET A 44 -7.69 5.45 27.47
N LYS A 45 -7.41 4.69 28.53
CA LYS A 45 -6.23 3.80 28.58
C LYS A 45 -6.27 2.74 27.50
N ASN A 46 -7.41 2.10 27.30
CA ASN A 46 -7.60 1.08 26.26
C ASN A 46 -7.38 1.70 24.86
N LEU A 47 -7.88 2.92 24.65
CA LEU A 47 -7.69 3.64 23.39
C LEU A 47 -6.21 3.94 23.12
N GLU A 48 -5.48 4.42 24.09
CA GLU A 48 -4.05 4.67 23.98
C GLU A 48 -3.28 3.40 23.59
N GLY A 49 -3.60 2.28 24.25
CA GLY A 49 -3.02 0.97 23.92
C GLY A 49 -3.36 0.51 22.51
N ILE A 50 -4.59 0.69 22.06
CA ILE A 50 -5.02 0.35 20.71
C ILE A 50 -4.32 1.24 19.66
N LYS A 51 -4.27 2.55 19.91
CA LYS A 51 -3.56 3.50 19.02
C LYS A 51 -2.08 3.14 18.93
N ALA A 52 -1.41 2.88 20.04
CA ALA A 52 0.00 2.51 20.05
C ALA A 52 0.26 1.23 19.25
N ARG A 53 -0.61 0.23 19.37
CA ARG A 53 -0.52 -1.01 18.59
C ARG A 53 -0.75 -0.76 17.09
N GLN A 54 -1.73 0.06 16.74
CA GLN A 54 -2.01 0.40 15.33
C GLN A 54 -0.85 1.18 14.72
N ASP A 55 -0.30 2.16 15.43
CA ASP A 55 0.83 2.94 14.97
C ASP A 55 2.08 2.08 14.80
N SER A 56 2.34 1.17 15.75
CA SER A 56 3.44 0.22 15.67
C SER A 56 3.29 -0.72 14.47
N ARG A 57 2.08 -1.24 14.23
CA ARG A 57 1.78 -2.11 13.09
C ARG A 57 1.94 -1.34 11.76
N ALA A 58 1.43 -0.12 11.68
CA ALA A 58 1.56 0.71 10.49
C ALA A 58 3.03 1.03 10.19
N SER A 59 3.81 1.39 11.21
CA SER A 59 5.25 1.64 11.08
C SER A 59 6.01 0.41 10.61
N LYS A 60 5.67 -0.78 11.14
CA LYS A 60 6.28 -2.05 10.72
C LYS A 60 5.97 -2.38 9.26
N LEU A 61 4.71 -2.24 8.85
CA LEU A 61 4.30 -2.49 7.46
C LEU A 61 5.03 -1.54 6.49
N LYS A 62 5.16 -0.28 6.87
CA LYS A 62 5.90 0.69 6.07
C LYS A 62 7.39 0.36 6.00
N ALA A 63 8.01 -0.04 7.12
CA ALA A 63 9.42 -0.44 7.15
C ALA A 63 9.66 -1.69 6.30
N ASP A 64 8.78 -2.69 6.38
CA ASP A 64 8.85 -3.91 5.55
C ASP A 64 8.73 -3.56 4.06
N ALA A 65 7.80 -2.65 3.71
CA ALA A 65 7.65 -2.17 2.33
C ALA A 65 8.89 -1.42 1.84
N GLN A 66 9.51 -0.59 2.68
CA GLN A 66 10.76 0.10 2.35
C GLN A 66 11.91 -0.88 2.12
N ALA A 67 12.02 -1.93 2.94
CA ALA A 67 13.02 -2.97 2.76
C ALA A 67 12.83 -3.71 1.43
N GLN A 68 11.59 -4.06 1.09
CA GLN A 68 11.26 -4.65 -0.21
C GLN A 68 11.58 -3.69 -1.37
N ALA A 69 11.30 -2.41 -1.22
CA ALA A 69 11.61 -1.40 -2.21
C ALA A 69 13.12 -1.32 -2.49
N HIS A 70 13.94 -1.32 -1.45
CA HIS A 70 15.39 -1.35 -1.60
C HIS A 70 15.86 -2.61 -2.31
N ALA A 71 15.30 -3.78 -2.00
CA ALA A 71 15.62 -5.03 -2.68
C ALA A 71 15.25 -4.96 -4.17
N ILE A 72 14.12 -4.41 -4.51
CA ILE A 72 13.66 -4.24 -5.90
C ILE A 72 14.57 -3.26 -6.66
N GLU A 73 14.91 -2.14 -6.05
CA GLU A 73 15.78 -1.13 -6.67
C GLU A 73 17.19 -1.64 -6.92
N ALA A 74 17.66 -2.61 -6.13
CA ALA A 74 18.95 -3.27 -6.33
C ALA A 74 18.91 -4.32 -7.46
N LEU A 75 17.73 -4.74 -7.90
CA LEU A 75 17.56 -5.70 -8.99
C LEU A 75 17.53 -4.99 -10.33
N HIS A 76 18.00 -5.70 -11.35
CA HIS A 76 17.93 -5.25 -12.73
C HIS A 76 17.31 -6.36 -13.57
N PHE A 77 16.11 -6.12 -14.08
CA PHE A 77 15.42 -7.07 -14.94
C PHE A 77 15.91 -6.91 -16.38
N ALA A 78 16.86 -7.74 -16.78
CA ALA A 78 17.35 -7.79 -18.14
C ALA A 78 16.60 -8.85 -18.93
N GLN A 79 16.00 -8.49 -20.04
CA GLN A 79 15.24 -9.39 -20.89
C GLN A 79 15.74 -9.29 -22.34
N SER A 80 16.06 -10.44 -22.91
CA SER A 80 16.40 -10.55 -24.34
C SER A 80 15.18 -11.03 -25.10
N ARG A 81 14.79 -10.32 -26.13
CA ARG A 81 13.66 -10.66 -26.99
C ARG A 81 14.03 -10.46 -28.44
N GLN A 82 13.39 -11.24 -29.30
CA GLN A 82 13.52 -11.03 -30.74
C GLN A 82 12.86 -9.70 -31.12
N ALA A 83 13.53 -8.92 -31.93
CA ALA A 83 13.06 -7.60 -32.36
C ALA A 83 13.25 -7.40 -33.84
N SER A 84 12.37 -6.57 -34.45
CA SER A 84 12.50 -6.14 -35.82
C SER A 84 13.64 -5.13 -36.00
N ASP A 85 13.97 -4.82 -37.25
CA ASP A 85 15.00 -3.82 -37.56
C ASP A 85 14.65 -2.43 -37.04
N GLU A 86 13.36 -2.15 -36.79
CA GLU A 86 12.87 -0.91 -36.20
C GLU A 86 12.88 -0.90 -34.67
N ALA A 87 13.59 -1.83 -34.03
CA ALA A 87 13.67 -1.99 -32.59
C ALA A 87 12.33 -2.31 -31.90
N ARG A 88 11.38 -2.86 -32.68
CA ARG A 88 10.08 -3.28 -32.16
C ARG A 88 10.10 -4.77 -31.84
N LEU A 89 9.67 -5.15 -30.64
CA LEU A 89 9.62 -6.53 -30.21
C LEU A 89 8.55 -7.32 -30.97
N PHE A 90 8.82 -8.59 -31.28
CA PHE A 90 7.82 -9.52 -31.79
C PHE A 90 6.84 -10.00 -30.74
N GLY A 91 7.18 -9.82 -29.46
CA GLY A 91 6.32 -10.05 -28.30
C GLY A 91 6.26 -8.80 -27.45
N SER A 92 5.87 -8.96 -26.19
CA SER A 92 5.81 -7.87 -25.24
C SER A 92 6.30 -8.33 -23.87
N VAL A 93 6.82 -7.37 -23.07
CA VAL A 93 7.15 -7.57 -21.67
C VAL A 93 6.06 -6.91 -20.84
N GLY A 94 5.25 -7.72 -20.17
CA GLY A 94 4.11 -7.26 -19.41
C GLY A 94 4.27 -7.44 -17.91
N ARG A 95 3.22 -7.12 -17.18
CA ARG A 95 3.17 -7.27 -15.71
C ARG A 95 3.45 -8.70 -15.26
N ALA A 96 3.01 -9.69 -16.02
CA ALA A 96 3.23 -11.09 -15.70
C ALA A 96 4.72 -11.44 -15.70
N ASP A 97 5.47 -10.94 -16.67
CA ASP A 97 6.91 -11.18 -16.77
C ASP A 97 7.66 -10.55 -15.60
N VAL A 98 7.28 -9.33 -15.22
CA VAL A 98 7.85 -8.63 -14.06
C VAL A 98 7.52 -9.35 -12.75
N ALA A 99 6.27 -9.79 -12.59
CA ALA A 99 5.84 -10.53 -11.40
C ALA A 99 6.60 -11.87 -11.27
N GLU A 100 6.78 -12.59 -12.37
CA GLU A 100 7.53 -13.84 -12.41
C GLU A 100 9.01 -13.60 -12.03
N PHE A 101 9.63 -12.59 -12.59
CA PHE A 101 11.00 -12.21 -12.25
C PHE A 101 11.17 -11.91 -10.76
N LEU A 102 10.25 -11.13 -10.19
CA LEU A 102 10.28 -10.80 -8.76
C LEU A 102 10.08 -12.04 -7.89
N SER A 103 9.19 -12.95 -8.30
CA SER A 103 8.96 -14.23 -7.62
C SER A 103 10.21 -15.10 -7.60
N GLN A 104 10.94 -15.16 -8.71
CA GLN A 104 12.20 -15.89 -8.80
C GLN A 104 13.28 -15.33 -7.86
N ASN A 105 13.21 -14.06 -7.53
CA ASN A 105 14.11 -13.38 -6.59
C ASN A 105 13.60 -13.39 -5.14
N GLY A 106 12.56 -14.16 -4.85
CA GLY A 106 12.00 -14.27 -3.51
C GLY A 106 11.02 -13.17 -3.11
N LEU A 107 10.58 -12.36 -4.06
CA LEU A 107 9.63 -11.27 -3.84
C LEU A 107 8.28 -11.60 -4.48
N GLU A 108 7.28 -11.91 -3.67
CA GLU A 108 5.92 -12.15 -4.15
C GLU A 108 5.16 -10.84 -4.22
N ILE A 109 4.93 -10.35 -5.43
CA ILE A 109 4.22 -9.11 -5.67
C ILE A 109 3.07 -9.36 -6.64
N GLU A 110 1.89 -8.88 -6.26
CA GLU A 110 0.71 -9.00 -7.09
C GLU A 110 0.83 -8.16 -8.36
N ARG A 111 0.37 -8.69 -9.50
CA ARG A 111 0.40 -8.01 -10.79
C ARG A 111 -0.25 -6.63 -10.76
N ARG A 112 -1.32 -6.46 -9.99
CA ARG A 112 -2.02 -5.18 -9.84
C ARG A 112 -1.19 -4.08 -9.20
N ARG A 113 -0.14 -4.45 -8.45
CA ARG A 113 0.78 -3.50 -7.81
C ARG A 113 1.88 -3.01 -8.74
N ILE A 114 2.05 -3.65 -9.87
CA ILE A 114 3.01 -3.27 -10.89
C ILE A 114 2.36 -2.20 -11.78
N GLY A 115 2.94 -1.02 -11.80
CA GLY A 115 2.42 0.15 -12.52
C GLY A 115 2.80 0.18 -14.00
N LEU A 116 2.65 -0.93 -14.69
CA LEU A 116 2.91 -1.04 -16.11
C LEU A 116 1.57 -1.01 -16.87
N ASP A 117 1.16 0.17 -17.31
CA ASP A 117 -0.12 0.35 -17.99
C ASP A 117 -0.15 -0.31 -19.36
N GLU A 118 0.94 -0.20 -20.09
CA GLU A 118 1.10 -0.82 -21.39
C GLU A 118 2.31 -1.77 -21.40
N PRO A 119 2.19 -2.94 -22.05
CA PRO A 119 3.34 -3.83 -22.20
C PRO A 119 4.48 -3.15 -22.96
N ILE A 120 5.71 -3.50 -22.60
CA ILE A 120 6.90 -2.98 -23.28
C ILE A 120 7.05 -3.72 -24.62
N LYS A 121 7.03 -2.99 -25.70
CA LYS A 121 7.10 -3.51 -27.08
C LYS A 121 8.33 -3.07 -27.84
N THR A 122 9.19 -2.27 -27.25
CA THR A 122 10.39 -1.74 -27.88
C THR A 122 11.64 -2.06 -27.08
N LEU A 123 12.80 -2.03 -27.74
CA LEU A 123 14.09 -2.18 -27.08
C LEU A 123 14.42 -0.93 -26.26
N GLY A 124 15.18 -1.07 -25.20
CA GLY A 124 15.68 0.03 -24.40
C GLY A 124 15.58 -0.23 -22.90
N GLU A 125 15.87 0.81 -22.14
CA GLU A 125 15.76 0.80 -20.69
C GLU A 125 14.48 1.49 -20.25
N PHE A 126 13.77 0.82 -19.32
CA PHE A 126 12.51 1.31 -18.78
C PHE A 126 12.54 1.22 -17.26
N SER A 127 11.79 2.09 -16.62
CA SER A 127 11.58 2.05 -15.18
C SER A 127 10.12 1.73 -14.90
N VAL A 128 9.88 0.64 -14.16
CA VAL A 128 8.54 0.17 -13.83
C VAL A 128 8.27 0.47 -12.35
N PRO A 129 7.29 1.32 -12.04
CA PRO A 129 6.94 1.59 -10.65
C PRO A 129 6.16 0.41 -10.06
N ILE A 130 6.55 -0.02 -8.86
CA ILE A 130 5.90 -1.09 -8.12
C ILE A 130 5.40 -0.50 -6.81
N ARG A 131 4.10 -0.52 -6.63
CA ARG A 131 3.45 0.04 -5.44
C ARG A 131 3.38 -1.02 -4.34
N LEU A 132 4.23 -0.90 -3.34
CA LEU A 132 4.29 -1.82 -2.20
C LEU A 132 3.40 -1.36 -1.04
N HIS A 133 3.31 -0.07 -0.85
CA HIS A 133 2.53 0.57 0.21
C HIS A 133 2.00 1.90 -0.33
N PRO A 134 0.89 2.45 0.18
CA PRO A 134 0.39 3.76 -0.27
C PRO A 134 1.42 4.88 -0.24
N GLU A 135 2.41 4.77 0.65
CA GLU A 135 3.49 5.74 0.80
C GLU A 135 4.85 5.26 0.24
N VAL A 136 4.94 4.01 -0.21
CA VAL A 136 6.19 3.41 -0.71
C VAL A 136 5.99 2.85 -2.11
N THR A 137 6.73 3.38 -3.05
CA THR A 137 6.77 2.92 -4.44
C THR A 137 8.22 2.62 -4.81
N ALA A 138 8.48 1.41 -5.32
CA ALA A 138 9.79 1.02 -5.81
C ALA A 138 9.88 1.22 -7.33
N GLN A 139 11.05 1.53 -7.82
CA GLN A 139 11.33 1.63 -9.26
C GLN A 139 12.21 0.44 -9.68
N LEU A 140 11.64 -0.45 -10.47
CA LEU A 140 12.39 -1.57 -11.05
C LEU A 140 12.97 -1.15 -12.40
N LYS A 141 14.27 -1.30 -12.55
CA LYS A 141 14.93 -1.06 -13.83
C LYS A 141 14.74 -2.28 -14.74
N VAL A 142 14.15 -2.06 -15.89
CA VAL A 142 13.93 -3.08 -16.89
C VAL A 142 14.74 -2.73 -18.14
N SER A 143 15.58 -3.65 -18.57
CA SER A 143 16.39 -3.49 -19.77
C SER A 143 15.97 -4.55 -20.79
N VAL A 144 15.53 -4.12 -21.96
CA VAL A 144 15.13 -5.02 -23.03
C VAL A 144 16.14 -4.89 -24.16
N THR A 145 16.79 -6.01 -24.47
CA THR A 145 17.82 -6.08 -25.49
C THR A 145 17.39 -7.03 -26.62
N ARG A 146 18.05 -6.89 -27.76
CA ARG A 146 17.86 -7.77 -28.90
C ARG A 146 18.54 -9.11 -28.63
N GLU A 147 17.83 -10.18 -28.90
CA GLU A 147 18.37 -11.55 -28.87
C GLU A 147 19.32 -11.81 -30.03
#